data_2c8f5638780ef51d69095a57e75cd62b
#
_entry.id   2c8f5638780ef51d69095a57e75cd62b
#
_cell.length_a   1.000
_cell.length_b   1.000
_cell.length_c   1.000
_cell.angle_alpha   90.00
_cell.angle_beta   90.00
_cell.angle_gamma   90.00
#
_symmetry.space_group_name_H-M   'P 1'
#
loop_
_entity.id
_entity.type
_entity.pdbx_description
1 polymer ?
#
loop_
_entity_poly.entity_id
_entity_poly.type
_entity_poly.pdbx_seq_one_letter_code
_entity_poly.pdbx_strand_id
1 'polypeptide(L)'
;MYLVHETCTLYGCQVTGDRLTKAAVAERALRLADEEGLEAVTVRRLAKELGVTPMALYWHFKNKDELFLGMVDHMLSGVRSDPRTGESWQKRLRAVVETVIGVMRAHPSLPTLLHSVDKTRTESFNRATNDTLALLTEAGFTVEEGFWVASYLLNGCIGIVGAQPGCPPGLPSDQEPEWRRQKRVQLEGMPADRFPMMVELAASYRDEPDMERYYAFCADLLLAAVESMAAAGGSQHR
;
A
#
# COMPACT_ATOMS: atom_id res chain seq x y z
N MET A 1 -29.03 9.28 50.45
CA MET A 1 -27.82 9.16 51.29
C MET A 1 -27.24 7.75 51.05
N TYR A 2 -26.04 7.73 50.69
CA TYR A 2 -25.02 6.73 50.42
C TYR A 2 -24.68 6.49 48.95
N LEU A 3 -23.60 7.17 48.62
CA LEU A 3 -22.66 6.87 47.54
C LEU A 3 -22.03 5.49 47.77
N VAL A 4 -21.86 4.69 46.70
CA VAL A 4 -20.70 3.82 46.60
C VAL A 4 -20.15 3.96 45.18
N HIS A 5 -19.04 4.70 45.05
CA HIS A 5 -18.06 4.59 44.01
C HIS A 5 -17.32 3.25 44.20
N GLU A 6 -17.35 2.39 43.24
CA GLU A 6 -16.27 1.40 43.08
C GLU A 6 -15.64 1.52 41.69
N THR A 7 -14.44 2.07 41.74
CA THR A 7 -13.47 2.13 40.65
C THR A 7 -12.99 0.72 40.33
N CYS A 8 -13.32 0.21 39.17
CA CYS A 8 -12.62 -0.94 38.60
C CYS A 8 -11.53 -0.40 37.67
N THR A 9 -10.37 -0.21 38.25
CA THR A 9 -9.12 0.09 37.53
C THR A 9 -8.45 -1.23 37.22
N LEU A 10 -8.47 -1.72 35.97
CA LEU A 10 -7.45 -2.59 35.41
C LEU A 10 -7.71 -2.80 33.91
N TYR A 11 -6.70 -2.45 33.14
CA TYR A 11 -6.55 -2.48 31.67
C TYR A 11 -7.12 -1.28 30.93
N GLY A 12 -6.21 -0.31 30.72
CA GLY A 12 -6.45 0.89 29.96
C GLY A 12 -6.79 0.62 28.51
N CYS A 13 -8.06 0.82 28.23
CA CYS A 13 -8.57 1.29 26.94
C CYS A 13 -9.86 2.03 27.25
N GLN A 14 -9.75 3.34 27.48
CA GLN A 14 -10.92 4.21 27.48
C GLN A 14 -11.45 4.28 26.06
N VAL A 15 -12.38 3.42 25.73
CA VAL A 15 -13.31 3.67 24.63
C VAL A 15 -14.31 4.69 25.16
N THR A 16 -13.98 5.97 25.03
CA THR A 16 -14.98 7.03 25.09
C THR A 16 -16.05 6.71 24.06
N GLY A 17 -17.33 6.89 24.37
CA GLY A 17 -18.48 6.44 23.59
C GLY A 17 -18.57 6.95 22.14
N ASP A 18 -17.59 6.66 21.32
CA ASP A 18 -17.60 6.88 19.90
C ASP A 18 -18.38 5.75 19.23
N ARG A 19 -19.44 6.18 18.55
CA ARG A 19 -20.31 5.30 17.76
C ARG A 19 -19.45 4.48 16.80
N LEU A 20 -19.50 3.14 16.87
CA LEU A 20 -18.84 2.25 15.94
C LEU A 20 -19.11 2.68 14.49
N THR A 21 -18.07 3.01 13.74
CA THR A 21 -18.17 3.46 12.34
C THR A 21 -17.53 2.44 11.40
N LYS A 22 -17.95 2.44 10.13
CA LYS A 22 -17.31 1.62 9.10
C LYS A 22 -15.81 1.88 9.02
N ALA A 23 -15.41 3.15 9.13
CA ALA A 23 -14.00 3.55 9.10
C ALA A 23 -13.21 2.96 10.28
N ALA A 24 -13.72 3.05 11.51
CA ALA A 24 -13.05 2.50 12.68
C ALA A 24 -12.90 0.97 12.63
N VAL A 25 -13.92 0.27 12.09
CA VAL A 25 -13.86 -1.18 11.88
C VAL A 25 -12.83 -1.52 10.80
N ALA A 26 -12.84 -0.81 9.67
CA ALA A 26 -11.89 -1.01 8.57
C ALA A 26 -10.45 -0.77 9.03
N GLU A 27 -10.19 0.30 9.76
CA GLU A 27 -8.87 0.64 10.32
C GLU A 27 -8.37 -0.44 11.29
N ARG A 28 -9.22 -0.97 12.19
CA ARG A 28 -8.82 -2.05 13.08
C ARG A 28 -8.57 -3.36 12.33
N ALA A 29 -9.39 -3.64 11.30
CA ALA A 29 -9.21 -4.81 10.44
C ALA A 29 -7.88 -4.75 9.67
N LEU A 30 -7.48 -3.56 9.19
CA LEU A 30 -6.20 -3.32 8.54
C LEU A 30 -5.04 -3.60 9.47
N ARG A 31 -5.04 -3.03 10.68
CA ARG A 31 -3.99 -3.30 11.67
C ARG A 31 -3.88 -4.80 11.95
N LEU A 32 -5.00 -5.50 12.13
CA LEU A 32 -4.99 -6.94 12.33
C LEU A 32 -4.41 -7.69 11.13
N ALA A 33 -4.75 -7.27 9.90
CA ALA A 33 -4.20 -7.85 8.68
C ALA A 33 -2.68 -7.62 8.55
N ASP A 34 -2.20 -6.45 8.93
CA ASP A 34 -0.77 -6.10 8.89
C ASP A 34 0.03 -6.89 9.96
N GLU A 35 -0.57 -7.12 11.13
CA GLU A 35 0.05 -7.85 12.24
C GLU A 35 0.04 -9.38 12.07
N GLU A 36 -1.07 -9.95 11.60
CA GLU A 36 -1.33 -11.40 11.63
C GLU A 36 -1.74 -11.97 10.24
N GLY A 37 -1.83 -11.14 9.20
CA GLY A 37 -2.25 -11.51 7.87
C GLY A 37 -3.78 -11.46 7.66
N LEU A 38 -4.20 -11.46 6.37
CA LEU A 38 -5.61 -11.36 5.98
C LEU A 38 -6.49 -12.52 6.48
N GLU A 39 -5.91 -13.68 6.70
CA GLU A 39 -6.65 -14.85 7.21
C GLU A 39 -7.08 -14.68 8.67
N ALA A 40 -6.34 -13.92 9.47
CA ALA A 40 -6.70 -13.59 10.84
C ALA A 40 -7.90 -12.63 10.93
N VAL A 41 -8.21 -11.91 9.87
CA VAL A 41 -9.32 -10.95 9.81
C VAL A 41 -10.64 -11.70 9.71
N THR A 42 -11.31 -11.85 10.85
CA THR A 42 -12.64 -12.45 10.95
C THR A 42 -13.57 -11.54 11.76
N VAL A 43 -14.87 -11.59 11.46
CA VAL A 43 -15.88 -10.81 12.19
C VAL A 43 -15.82 -11.09 13.71
N ARG A 44 -15.62 -12.35 14.11
CA ARG A 44 -15.52 -12.73 15.53
C ARG A 44 -14.29 -12.13 16.21
N ARG A 45 -13.14 -12.17 15.52
CA ARG A 45 -11.89 -11.61 16.06
C ARG A 45 -12.00 -10.10 16.22
N LEU A 46 -12.47 -9.39 15.18
CA LEU A 46 -12.67 -7.96 15.22
C LEU A 46 -13.69 -7.52 16.29
N ALA A 47 -14.80 -8.24 16.43
CA ALA A 47 -15.79 -7.97 17.48
C ALA A 47 -15.15 -8.04 18.88
N LYS A 48 -14.33 -9.08 19.12
CA LYS A 48 -13.61 -9.24 20.38
C LYS A 48 -12.64 -8.07 20.63
N GLU A 49 -11.89 -7.65 19.62
CA GLU A 49 -10.89 -6.58 19.74
C GLU A 49 -11.52 -5.20 19.91
N LEU A 50 -12.67 -4.97 19.27
CA LEU A 50 -13.43 -3.73 19.37
C LEU A 50 -14.36 -3.67 20.61
N GLY A 51 -14.44 -4.78 21.37
CA GLY A 51 -15.31 -4.85 22.54
C GLY A 51 -16.81 -4.80 22.22
N VAL A 52 -17.21 -5.25 21.01
CA VAL A 52 -18.60 -5.23 20.54
C VAL A 52 -19.10 -6.65 20.23
N THR A 53 -20.41 -6.77 20.01
CA THR A 53 -20.97 -8.05 19.55
C THR A 53 -20.71 -8.29 18.06
N PRO A 54 -20.54 -9.52 17.58
CA PRO A 54 -20.46 -9.79 16.15
C PRO A 54 -21.65 -9.24 15.34
N MET A 55 -22.84 -9.19 15.95
CA MET A 55 -24.03 -8.63 15.32
C MET A 55 -23.87 -7.13 15.04
N ALA A 56 -23.19 -6.39 15.91
CA ALA A 56 -22.91 -4.95 15.70
C ALA A 56 -22.03 -4.74 14.46
N LEU A 57 -21.09 -5.64 14.18
CA LEU A 57 -20.26 -5.56 12.96
C LEU A 57 -21.06 -5.92 11.70
N TYR A 58 -21.98 -6.88 11.78
CA TYR A 58 -22.85 -7.25 10.64
C TYR A 58 -23.78 -6.12 10.18
N TRP A 59 -24.06 -5.13 11.04
CA TRP A 59 -24.74 -3.90 10.61
C TRP A 59 -23.90 -3.03 9.67
N HIS A 60 -22.58 -3.13 9.74
CA HIS A 60 -21.66 -2.37 8.92
C HIS A 60 -21.18 -3.16 7.70
N PHE A 61 -20.93 -4.47 7.86
CA PHE A 61 -20.38 -5.35 6.81
C PHE A 61 -21.09 -6.71 6.86
N LYS A 62 -21.83 -7.06 5.82
CA LYS A 62 -22.65 -8.27 5.78
C LYS A 62 -21.84 -9.57 5.74
N ASN A 63 -20.61 -9.49 5.21
CA ASN A 63 -19.71 -10.64 5.05
C ASN A 63 -18.23 -10.17 5.03
N LYS A 64 -17.30 -11.14 4.91
CA LYS A 64 -15.87 -10.88 4.85
C LYS A 64 -15.49 -10.05 3.61
N ASP A 65 -16.14 -10.27 2.46
CA ASP A 65 -15.87 -9.53 1.23
C ASP A 65 -16.23 -8.05 1.37
N GLU A 66 -17.38 -7.73 1.97
CA GLU A 66 -17.75 -6.34 2.25
C GLU A 66 -16.80 -5.66 3.24
N LEU A 67 -16.30 -6.40 4.23
CA LEU A 67 -15.28 -5.90 5.14
C LEU A 67 -13.99 -5.59 4.38
N PHE A 68 -13.52 -6.48 3.51
CA PHE A 68 -12.32 -6.29 2.71
C PHE A 68 -12.47 -5.13 1.73
N LEU A 69 -13.63 -4.99 1.09
CA LEU A 69 -13.93 -3.80 0.28
C LEU A 69 -13.91 -2.52 1.12
N GLY A 70 -14.46 -2.55 2.33
CA GLY A 70 -14.40 -1.41 3.26
C GLY A 70 -12.98 -1.05 3.70
N MET A 71 -12.09 -2.04 3.86
CA MET A 71 -10.67 -1.79 4.13
C MET A 71 -9.99 -1.10 2.94
N VAL A 72 -10.21 -1.57 1.70
CA VAL A 72 -9.69 -0.94 0.48
C VAL A 72 -10.22 0.49 0.34
N ASP A 73 -11.53 0.68 0.52
CA ASP A 73 -12.17 2.01 0.41
C ASP A 73 -11.61 3.00 1.43
N HIS A 74 -11.40 2.54 2.67
CA HIS A 74 -10.80 3.36 3.73
C HIS A 74 -9.37 3.79 3.39
N MET A 75 -8.51 2.87 2.95
CA MET A 75 -7.12 3.16 2.64
C MET A 75 -6.95 4.08 1.43
N LEU A 76 -7.74 3.87 0.39
CA LEU A 76 -7.66 4.68 -0.82
C LEU A 76 -8.43 6.00 -0.71
N SER A 77 -9.11 6.26 0.40
CA SER A 77 -9.88 7.51 0.60
C SER A 77 -9.03 8.77 0.50
N GLY A 78 -7.76 8.70 0.88
CA GLY A 78 -6.77 9.78 0.78
C GLY A 78 -6.08 9.90 -0.58
N VAL A 79 -6.21 8.92 -1.46
CA VAL A 79 -5.60 8.96 -2.80
C VAL A 79 -6.44 9.85 -3.70
N ARG A 80 -5.94 11.05 -3.97
CA ARG A 80 -6.63 12.07 -4.78
C ARG A 80 -5.65 12.85 -5.64
N SER A 81 -6.13 13.31 -6.78
CA SER A 81 -5.49 14.36 -7.56
C SER A 81 -6.37 15.61 -7.54
N ASP A 82 -5.87 16.71 -6.98
CA ASP A 82 -6.60 17.98 -7.02
C ASP A 82 -6.22 18.77 -8.28
N PRO A 83 -7.14 18.93 -9.26
CA PRO A 83 -6.86 19.66 -10.47
C PRO A 83 -6.69 21.18 -10.25
N ARG A 84 -7.08 21.68 -9.05
CA ARG A 84 -7.04 23.11 -8.71
C ARG A 84 -5.68 23.61 -8.24
N THR A 85 -4.68 22.75 -8.08
CA THR A 85 -3.35 23.13 -7.60
C THR A 85 -2.56 24.01 -8.58
N GLY A 86 -2.96 24.07 -9.85
CA GLY A 86 -2.21 24.77 -10.92
C GLY A 86 -0.85 24.11 -11.25
N GLU A 87 -0.56 22.96 -10.68
CA GLU A 87 0.65 22.20 -10.98
C GLU A 87 0.52 21.43 -12.29
N SER A 88 1.67 21.09 -12.89
CA SER A 88 1.69 20.26 -14.10
C SER A 88 1.14 18.86 -13.82
N TRP A 89 0.61 18.20 -14.85
CA TRP A 89 0.10 16.83 -14.74
C TRP A 89 1.17 15.86 -14.21
N GLN A 90 2.45 16.05 -14.55
CA GLN A 90 3.56 15.23 -14.08
C GLN A 90 3.68 15.30 -12.55
N LYS A 91 3.66 16.50 -11.96
CA LYS A 91 3.74 16.67 -10.52
C LYS A 91 2.55 16.06 -9.80
N ARG A 92 1.35 16.26 -10.35
CA ARG A 92 0.12 15.68 -9.78
C ARG A 92 0.12 14.16 -9.89
N LEU A 93 0.56 13.59 -11.02
CA LEU A 93 0.68 12.13 -11.18
C LEU A 93 1.73 11.55 -10.23
N ARG A 94 2.86 12.23 -10.05
CA ARG A 94 3.87 11.88 -9.06
C ARG A 94 3.27 11.82 -7.65
N ALA A 95 2.54 12.83 -7.24
CA ALA A 95 1.89 12.86 -5.92
C ALA A 95 0.91 11.69 -5.72
N VAL A 96 0.18 11.29 -6.76
CA VAL A 96 -0.69 10.10 -6.72
C VAL A 96 0.15 8.82 -6.51
N VAL A 97 1.21 8.62 -7.28
CA VAL A 97 2.09 7.43 -7.18
C VAL A 97 2.74 7.36 -5.80
N GLU A 98 3.33 8.46 -5.32
CA GLU A 98 3.97 8.53 -4.00
C GLU A 98 2.96 8.30 -2.87
N THR A 99 1.74 8.82 -2.98
CA THR A 99 0.66 8.57 -2.02
C THR A 99 0.29 7.09 -1.99
N VAL A 100 0.13 6.45 -3.14
CA VAL A 100 -0.20 5.02 -3.25
C VAL A 100 0.92 4.16 -2.65
N ILE A 101 2.19 4.45 -2.97
CA ILE A 101 3.35 3.77 -2.37
C ILE A 101 3.35 3.97 -0.85
N GLY A 102 3.13 5.20 -0.37
CA GLY A 102 3.09 5.52 1.06
C GLY A 102 2.01 4.75 1.81
N VAL A 103 0.80 4.67 1.26
CA VAL A 103 -0.30 3.88 1.83
C VAL A 103 0.04 2.39 1.88
N MET A 104 0.63 1.83 0.80
CA MET A 104 1.04 0.42 0.77
C MET A 104 2.20 0.11 1.74
N ARG A 105 3.11 1.05 1.94
CA ARG A 105 4.20 0.93 2.94
C ARG A 105 3.66 0.93 4.37
N ALA A 106 2.66 1.76 4.64
CA ALA A 106 2.00 1.81 5.95
C ALA A 106 1.15 0.56 6.24
N HIS A 107 0.70 -0.12 5.17
CA HIS A 107 -0.17 -1.30 5.25
C HIS A 107 0.35 -2.44 4.37
N PRO A 108 1.29 -3.26 4.86
CA PRO A 108 1.90 -4.36 4.08
C PRO A 108 0.92 -5.41 3.58
N SER A 109 -0.26 -5.52 4.20
CA SER A 109 -1.36 -6.41 3.75
C SER A 109 -2.11 -5.89 2.52
N LEU A 110 -2.00 -4.59 2.19
CA LEU A 110 -2.77 -3.96 1.11
C LEU A 110 -2.50 -4.53 -0.28
N PRO A 111 -1.25 -4.80 -0.71
CA PRO A 111 -0.99 -5.43 -2.00
C PRO A 111 -1.77 -6.73 -2.21
N THR A 112 -1.76 -7.61 -1.22
CA THR A 112 -2.51 -8.87 -1.23
C THR A 112 -4.02 -8.64 -1.22
N LEU A 113 -4.49 -7.68 -0.43
CA LEU A 113 -5.90 -7.33 -0.34
C LEU A 113 -6.44 -6.80 -1.68
N LEU A 114 -5.69 -5.93 -2.37
CA LEU A 114 -6.06 -5.39 -3.69
C LEU A 114 -6.21 -6.46 -4.77
N HIS A 115 -5.50 -7.59 -4.64
CA HIS A 115 -5.65 -8.73 -5.55
C HIS A 115 -6.82 -9.66 -5.16
N SER A 116 -7.25 -9.65 -3.90
CA SER A 116 -8.27 -10.56 -3.40
C SER A 116 -9.71 -10.08 -3.58
N VAL A 117 -9.91 -8.79 -3.92
CA VAL A 117 -11.24 -8.18 -4.04
C VAL A 117 -11.45 -7.53 -5.40
N ASP A 118 -12.71 -7.43 -5.81
CA ASP A 118 -13.12 -6.56 -6.93
C ASP A 118 -13.16 -5.10 -6.44
N LYS A 119 -12.01 -4.44 -6.54
CA LYS A 119 -11.81 -3.05 -6.08
C LYS A 119 -12.69 -2.03 -6.82
N THR A 120 -13.19 -2.35 -8.02
CA THR A 120 -14.12 -1.47 -8.77
C THR A 120 -15.45 -1.27 -8.05
N ARG A 121 -15.74 -2.08 -7.03
CA ARG A 121 -16.91 -1.93 -6.16
C ARG A 121 -16.72 -0.88 -5.05
N THR A 122 -15.56 -0.26 -4.95
CA THR A 122 -15.28 0.79 -3.94
C THR A 122 -15.30 2.18 -4.55
N GLU A 123 -15.88 3.14 -3.84
CA GLU A 123 -15.98 4.52 -4.32
C GLU A 123 -14.59 5.18 -4.41
N SER A 124 -13.75 4.97 -3.40
CA SER A 124 -12.41 5.56 -3.35
C SER A 124 -11.52 5.10 -4.49
N PHE A 125 -11.55 3.80 -4.84
CA PHE A 125 -10.81 3.29 -5.99
C PHE A 125 -11.31 3.88 -7.31
N ASN A 126 -12.63 3.92 -7.50
CA ASN A 126 -13.21 4.48 -8.73
C ASN A 126 -12.89 5.95 -8.88
N ARG A 127 -12.94 6.73 -7.78
CA ARG A 127 -12.56 8.14 -7.78
C ARG A 127 -11.09 8.33 -8.09
N ALA A 128 -10.18 7.61 -7.40
CA ALA A 128 -8.75 7.68 -7.66
C ALA A 128 -8.41 7.31 -9.12
N THR A 129 -9.07 6.29 -9.66
CA THR A 129 -8.93 5.89 -11.07
C THR A 129 -9.42 6.98 -11.99
N ASN A 130 -10.61 7.54 -11.76
CA ASN A 130 -11.17 8.64 -12.56
C ASN A 130 -10.24 9.86 -12.58
N ASP A 131 -9.73 10.27 -11.42
CA ASP A 131 -8.83 11.41 -11.31
C ASP A 131 -7.49 11.15 -12.05
N THR A 132 -6.97 9.92 -11.95
CA THR A 132 -5.77 9.51 -12.68
C THR A 132 -6.01 9.50 -14.20
N LEU A 133 -7.16 9.02 -14.67
CA LEU A 133 -7.52 9.05 -16.08
C LEU A 133 -7.64 10.49 -16.60
N ALA A 134 -8.20 11.41 -15.81
CA ALA A 134 -8.27 12.82 -16.17
C ALA A 134 -6.86 13.42 -16.34
N LEU A 135 -5.92 13.12 -15.44
CA LEU A 135 -4.52 13.53 -15.56
C LEU A 135 -3.84 12.97 -16.81
N LEU A 136 -4.06 11.71 -17.11
CA LEU A 136 -3.46 11.06 -18.27
C LEU A 136 -4.07 11.58 -19.59
N THR A 137 -5.35 11.92 -19.58
CA THR A 137 -5.99 12.61 -20.73
C THR A 137 -5.40 14.01 -20.94
N GLU A 138 -5.13 14.75 -19.86
CA GLU A 138 -4.40 16.04 -19.94
C GLU A 138 -2.99 15.86 -20.51
N ALA A 139 -2.34 14.72 -20.21
CA ALA A 139 -1.04 14.36 -20.77
C ALA A 139 -1.07 13.93 -22.25
N GLY A 140 -2.26 13.78 -22.85
CA GLY A 140 -2.44 13.45 -24.27
C GLY A 140 -2.78 11.98 -24.55
N PHE A 141 -2.99 11.14 -23.54
CA PHE A 141 -3.45 9.76 -23.74
C PHE A 141 -4.96 9.71 -24.02
N THR A 142 -5.39 8.77 -24.84
CA THR A 142 -6.82 8.41 -24.91
C THR A 142 -7.27 7.80 -23.57
N VAL A 143 -8.59 7.75 -23.32
CA VAL A 143 -9.12 7.14 -22.08
C VAL A 143 -8.71 5.66 -21.96
N GLU A 144 -8.65 4.93 -23.08
CA GLU A 144 -8.24 3.52 -23.11
C GLU A 144 -6.76 3.37 -22.76
N GLU A 145 -5.87 4.13 -23.41
CA GLU A 145 -4.44 4.15 -23.10
C GLU A 145 -4.18 4.61 -21.66
N GLY A 146 -4.91 5.63 -21.21
CA GLY A 146 -4.87 6.11 -19.81
C GLY A 146 -5.22 5.01 -18.82
N PHE A 147 -6.20 4.16 -19.13
CA PHE A 147 -6.53 3.01 -18.29
C PHE A 147 -5.40 1.97 -18.24
N TRP A 148 -4.72 1.71 -19.36
CA TRP A 148 -3.55 0.83 -19.38
C TRP A 148 -2.39 1.41 -18.55
N VAL A 149 -2.13 2.71 -18.71
CA VAL A 149 -1.11 3.41 -17.92
C VAL A 149 -1.45 3.41 -16.42
N ALA A 150 -2.69 3.71 -16.04
CA ALA A 150 -3.13 3.67 -14.65
C ALA A 150 -2.98 2.26 -14.04
N SER A 151 -3.30 1.23 -14.82
CA SER A 151 -3.12 -0.17 -14.42
C SER A 151 -1.64 -0.53 -14.27
N TYR A 152 -0.79 -0.08 -15.18
CA TYR A 152 0.67 -0.25 -15.12
C TYR A 152 1.24 0.41 -13.84
N LEU A 153 0.86 1.65 -13.57
CA LEU A 153 1.31 2.38 -12.38
C LEU A 153 0.88 1.70 -11.09
N LEU A 154 -0.38 1.28 -10.98
CA LEU A 154 -0.88 0.56 -9.80
C LEU A 154 -0.12 -0.75 -9.56
N ASN A 155 0.03 -1.56 -10.61
CA ASN A 155 0.77 -2.83 -10.51
C ASN A 155 2.25 -2.61 -10.22
N GLY A 156 2.84 -1.53 -10.77
CA GLY A 156 4.20 -1.09 -10.44
C GLY A 156 4.34 -0.75 -8.95
N CYS A 157 3.43 0.04 -8.38
CA CYS A 157 3.43 0.35 -6.95
C CYS A 157 3.31 -0.91 -6.09
N ILE A 158 2.40 -1.83 -6.46
CA ILE A 158 2.24 -3.13 -5.77
C ILE A 158 3.56 -3.93 -5.82
N GLY A 159 4.19 -4.00 -6.99
CA GLY A 159 5.47 -4.72 -7.16
C GLY A 159 6.61 -4.10 -6.36
N ILE A 160 6.72 -2.77 -6.38
CA ILE A 160 7.76 -2.02 -5.65
C ILE A 160 7.67 -2.28 -4.13
N VAL A 161 6.46 -2.27 -3.57
CA VAL A 161 6.28 -2.49 -2.13
C VAL A 161 6.29 -3.98 -1.77
N GLY A 162 5.71 -4.84 -2.62
CA GLY A 162 5.63 -6.28 -2.35
C GLY A 162 6.92 -7.07 -2.59
N ALA A 163 7.83 -6.56 -3.43
CA ALA A 163 9.09 -7.22 -3.81
C ALA A 163 10.30 -6.30 -3.58
N GLN A 164 10.33 -5.60 -2.46
CA GLN A 164 11.43 -4.71 -2.10
C GLN A 164 12.76 -5.47 -1.94
N PRO A 165 13.90 -4.81 -2.27
CA PRO A 165 15.21 -5.40 -2.10
C PRO A 165 15.53 -5.57 -0.61
N GLY A 166 16.27 -6.60 -0.27
CA GLY A 166 16.71 -6.85 1.11
C GLY A 166 16.35 -8.23 1.61
N CYS A 167 16.05 -8.31 2.89
CA CYS A 167 15.75 -9.57 3.56
C CYS A 167 14.39 -10.14 3.13
N PRO A 168 14.22 -11.47 3.15
CA PRO A 168 12.93 -12.10 2.89
C PRO A 168 11.84 -11.56 3.82
N PRO A 169 10.60 -11.41 3.33
CA PRO A 169 9.47 -11.03 4.18
C PRO A 169 9.33 -11.96 5.39
N GLY A 170 9.12 -11.39 6.58
CA GLY A 170 8.93 -12.16 7.81
C GLY A 170 10.22 -12.65 8.48
N LEU A 171 11.40 -12.30 7.95
CA LEU A 171 12.65 -12.53 8.68
C LEU A 171 12.69 -11.64 9.92
N PRO A 172 12.95 -12.19 11.14
CA PRO A 172 13.12 -11.39 12.34
C PRO A 172 14.25 -10.37 12.19
N SER A 173 14.07 -9.16 12.69
CA SER A 173 15.03 -8.06 12.52
C SER A 173 16.41 -8.33 13.12
N ASP A 174 16.47 -9.13 14.19
CA ASP A 174 17.71 -9.59 14.81
C ASP A 174 18.50 -10.58 13.93
N GLN A 175 17.85 -11.21 12.93
CA GLN A 175 18.49 -12.14 11.99
C GLN A 175 18.88 -11.47 10.66
N GLU A 176 18.39 -10.27 10.37
CA GLU A 176 18.70 -9.58 9.12
C GLU A 176 20.19 -9.31 8.88
N PRO A 177 21.01 -8.88 9.89
CA PRO A 177 22.44 -8.65 9.68
C PRO A 177 23.17 -9.92 9.24
N GLU A 178 22.82 -11.07 9.84
CA GLU A 178 23.44 -12.35 9.52
C GLU A 178 23.00 -12.84 8.14
N TRP A 179 21.72 -12.65 7.78
CA TRP A 179 21.22 -12.96 6.44
C TRP A 179 21.96 -12.13 5.37
N ARG A 180 22.14 -10.82 5.58
CA ARG A 180 22.90 -9.93 4.67
C ARG A 180 24.34 -10.40 4.54
N ARG A 181 24.98 -10.75 5.64
CA ARG A 181 26.34 -11.28 5.66
C ARG A 181 26.45 -12.56 4.83
N GLN A 182 25.54 -13.53 5.02
CA GLN A 182 25.52 -14.79 4.30
C GLN A 182 25.27 -14.56 2.80
N LYS A 183 24.34 -13.66 2.46
CA LYS A 183 24.04 -13.31 1.06
C LYS A 183 25.25 -12.69 0.38
N ARG A 184 25.96 -11.80 1.06
CA ARG A 184 27.19 -11.20 0.55
C ARG A 184 28.24 -12.26 0.28
N VAL A 185 28.54 -13.15 1.24
CA VAL A 185 29.55 -14.21 1.09
C VAL A 185 29.17 -15.16 -0.07
N GLN A 186 27.89 -15.47 -0.20
CA GLN A 186 27.38 -16.27 -1.33
C GLN A 186 27.70 -15.62 -2.67
N LEU A 187 27.47 -14.32 -2.80
CA LEU A 187 27.72 -13.57 -4.03
C LEU A 187 29.22 -13.39 -4.31
N GLU A 188 30.02 -13.04 -3.29
CA GLU A 188 31.48 -12.94 -3.39
C GLU A 188 32.16 -14.26 -3.81
N GLY A 189 31.54 -15.42 -3.46
CA GLY A 189 32.02 -16.74 -3.82
C GLY A 189 31.65 -17.21 -5.22
N MET A 190 30.92 -16.40 -6.00
CA MET A 190 30.58 -16.78 -7.39
C MET A 190 31.78 -16.64 -8.33
N PRO A 191 31.89 -17.48 -9.39
CA PRO A 191 32.93 -17.34 -10.41
C PRO A 191 32.86 -15.97 -11.09
N ALA A 192 33.86 -15.10 -10.83
CA ALA A 192 33.87 -13.73 -11.34
C ALA A 192 34.01 -13.63 -12.85
N ASP A 193 34.61 -14.65 -13.52
CA ASP A 193 34.68 -14.78 -14.96
C ASP A 193 33.31 -15.00 -15.61
N ARG A 194 32.37 -15.61 -14.87
CA ARG A 194 31.01 -15.91 -15.36
C ARG A 194 29.95 -14.93 -14.86
N PHE A 195 30.11 -14.42 -13.64
CA PHE A 195 29.09 -13.60 -12.95
C PHE A 195 29.69 -12.32 -12.33
N PRO A 196 30.43 -11.50 -13.10
CA PRO A 196 31.13 -10.33 -12.56
C PRO A 196 30.18 -9.34 -11.85
N MET A 197 28.99 -9.09 -12.42
CA MET A 197 28.00 -8.17 -11.86
C MET A 197 27.38 -8.69 -10.56
N MET A 198 27.25 -10.00 -10.41
CA MET A 198 26.75 -10.59 -9.15
C MET A 198 27.79 -10.47 -8.02
N VAL A 199 29.07 -10.61 -8.36
CA VAL A 199 30.17 -10.38 -7.39
C VAL A 199 30.22 -8.91 -6.99
N GLU A 200 30.07 -7.98 -7.95
CA GLU A 200 30.01 -6.54 -7.66
C GLU A 200 28.80 -6.19 -6.81
N LEU A 201 27.62 -6.79 -7.08
CA LEU A 201 26.39 -6.62 -6.30
C LEU A 201 26.58 -7.00 -4.82
N ALA A 202 27.52 -7.87 -4.48
CA ALA A 202 27.79 -8.26 -3.10
C ALA A 202 28.05 -7.05 -2.17
N ALA A 203 28.62 -5.96 -2.71
CA ALA A 203 28.89 -4.75 -1.95
C ALA A 203 27.60 -4.10 -1.41
N SER A 204 26.47 -4.23 -2.10
CA SER A 204 25.18 -3.65 -1.65
C SER A 204 24.61 -4.34 -0.40
N TYR A 205 25.15 -5.51 -0.02
CA TYR A 205 24.74 -6.23 1.18
C TYR A 205 25.63 -5.94 2.41
N ARG A 206 26.51 -4.93 2.34
CA ARG A 206 27.32 -4.50 3.50
C ARG A 206 26.51 -3.77 4.54
N ASP A 207 25.65 -2.89 4.07
CA ASP A 207 24.81 -2.02 4.89
C ASP A 207 23.33 -2.34 4.68
N GLU A 208 22.48 -1.75 5.50
CA GLU A 208 21.04 -1.78 5.27
C GLU A 208 20.70 -1.01 3.99
N PRO A 209 19.74 -1.51 3.18
CA PRO A 209 19.31 -0.79 1.99
C PRO A 209 18.66 0.54 2.38
N ASP A 210 19.03 1.61 1.67
CA ASP A 210 18.32 2.90 1.76
C ASP A 210 16.96 2.76 1.06
N MET A 211 15.93 2.45 1.85
CA MET A 211 14.59 2.19 1.35
C MET A 211 13.92 3.46 0.81
N GLU A 212 14.22 4.65 1.37
CA GLU A 212 13.68 5.90 0.82
C GLU A 212 14.23 6.16 -0.58
N ARG A 213 15.52 5.96 -0.77
CA ARG A 213 16.16 6.03 -2.09
C ARG A 213 15.60 4.98 -3.05
N TYR A 214 15.35 3.76 -2.59
CA TYR A 214 14.74 2.71 -3.41
C TYR A 214 13.36 3.10 -3.93
N TYR A 215 12.48 3.56 -3.03
CA TYR A 215 11.12 3.96 -3.41
C TYR A 215 11.13 5.17 -4.35
N ALA A 216 11.96 6.19 -4.08
CA ALA A 216 12.10 7.35 -4.94
C ALA A 216 12.59 6.96 -6.34
N PHE A 217 13.64 6.13 -6.42
CA PHE A 217 14.19 5.65 -7.69
C PHE A 217 13.17 4.84 -8.51
N CYS A 218 12.43 3.95 -7.86
CA CYS A 218 11.41 3.15 -8.54
C CYS A 218 10.21 3.99 -9.00
N ALA A 219 9.79 4.99 -8.21
CA ALA A 219 8.77 5.95 -8.63
C ALA A 219 9.22 6.76 -9.84
N ASP A 220 10.49 7.22 -9.85
CA ASP A 220 11.09 7.91 -11.00
C ASP A 220 11.07 7.05 -12.27
N LEU A 221 11.41 5.75 -12.16
CA LEU A 221 11.37 4.82 -13.30
C LEU A 221 9.95 4.67 -13.86
N LEU A 222 8.94 4.50 -12.99
CA LEU A 222 7.54 4.38 -13.42
C LEU A 222 7.07 5.64 -14.14
N LEU A 223 7.37 6.81 -13.61
CA LEU A 223 6.91 8.09 -14.13
C LEU A 223 7.65 8.48 -15.41
N ALA A 224 8.97 8.23 -15.50
CA ALA A 224 9.75 8.50 -16.69
C ALA A 224 9.24 7.75 -17.92
N ALA A 225 8.76 6.50 -17.74
CA ALA A 225 8.14 5.73 -18.82
C ALA A 225 6.86 6.42 -19.35
N VAL A 226 6.00 6.89 -18.43
CA VAL A 226 4.74 7.59 -18.80
C VAL A 226 5.04 8.92 -19.47
N GLU A 227 5.97 9.72 -18.95
CA GLU A 227 6.38 11.01 -19.52
C GLU A 227 6.97 10.84 -20.92
N SER A 228 7.79 9.83 -21.13
CA SER A 228 8.36 9.51 -22.43
C SER A 228 7.29 9.16 -23.47
N MET A 229 6.29 8.36 -23.08
CA MET A 229 5.17 7.99 -23.96
C MET A 229 4.28 9.20 -24.29
N ALA A 230 3.97 10.02 -23.31
CA ALA A 230 3.19 11.26 -23.53
C ALA A 230 3.88 12.20 -24.51
N ALA A 231 5.20 12.36 -24.39
CA ALA A 231 5.99 13.17 -25.32
C ALA A 231 6.01 12.60 -26.75
N ALA A 232 6.07 11.27 -26.90
CA ALA A 232 6.06 10.59 -28.20
C ALA A 232 4.69 10.66 -28.88
N GLY A 233 3.58 10.49 -28.13
CA GLY A 233 2.20 10.58 -28.65
C GLY A 233 1.84 11.98 -29.15
N GLY A 234 2.32 13.03 -28.50
CA GLY A 234 2.15 14.42 -28.95
C GLY A 234 2.81 14.74 -30.30
N SER A 235 3.69 13.88 -30.80
CA SER A 235 4.34 14.02 -32.11
C SER A 235 3.59 13.31 -33.25
N GLN A 236 2.68 12.37 -32.94
CA GLN A 236 1.96 11.57 -33.95
C GLN A 236 0.58 12.14 -34.31
N HIS A 237 0.06 13.10 -33.56
CA HIS A 237 -1.26 13.75 -33.79
C HIS A 237 -1.18 15.23 -34.14
N ARG A 238 -0.04 15.73 -34.64
CA ARG A 238 0.10 17.08 -35.23
C ARG A 238 0.23 17.04 -36.75
#